data_fcae78f66474444b7107844e48e2265e
#
_entry.id   fcae78f66474444b7107844e48e2265e
#
_cell.length_a   1.000
_cell.length_b   1.000
_cell.length_c   1.000
_cell.angle_alpha   90.00
_cell.angle_beta   90.00
_cell.angle_gamma   90.00
#
_symmetry.space_group_name_H-M   'P 1'
#
loop_
_entity.id
_entity.type
_entity.pdbx_description
1 polymer ?
#
loop_
_entity_poly.entity_id
_entity_poly.type
_entity_poly.pdbx_seq_one_letter_code
_entity_poly.pdbx_strand_id
1 'polypeptide(L)'
;MHGFAYDAIHDEIVVTSPLTQAVLVFRGGADGEEAPIRVIQGPHTGLIGGETGSLDRVTVDPVNNEILVPSNSRRALLIYPREANGDVPPKRVLNGASAGGVVDPVHNLLIVGVRGGLQIFDRTASGDAKPLRELKGPTLGGGGALAVYPPKNWIIAGCDPAYASSLSLCAWNINDSGNAAPRWKLPVEELTKYQPSGIALDPLHKEVIISASGQKVQVGRPEIMNAALTFSWPEIF
;
A
#
# COMPACT_ATOMS: atom_id res chain seq x y z
N MET A 1 -9.86 11.10 -5.87
CA MET A 1 -8.98 9.96 -6.24
C MET A 1 -7.94 9.86 -5.14
N HIS A 2 -7.84 8.72 -4.48
CA HIS A 2 -6.96 8.59 -3.31
C HIS A 2 -5.88 7.55 -3.50
N GLY A 3 -6.17 6.40 -4.07
CA GLY A 3 -5.18 5.36 -4.31
C GLY A 3 -5.16 4.91 -5.76
N PHE A 4 -3.99 4.58 -6.26
CA PHE A 4 -3.84 3.91 -7.54
C PHE A 4 -2.75 2.83 -7.46
N ALA A 5 -2.87 1.83 -8.30
CA ALA A 5 -1.87 0.78 -8.52
C ALA A 5 -1.76 0.49 -10.02
N TYR A 6 -0.58 0.08 -10.46
CA TYR A 6 -0.33 -0.34 -11.83
C TYR A 6 -0.06 -1.83 -11.88
N ASP A 7 -0.80 -2.51 -12.73
CA ASP A 7 -0.60 -3.92 -13.07
C ASP A 7 0.26 -4.00 -14.34
N ALA A 8 1.55 -4.24 -14.13
CA ALA A 8 2.51 -4.28 -15.24
C ALA A 8 2.39 -5.55 -16.11
N ILE A 9 1.74 -6.62 -15.63
CA ILE A 9 1.53 -7.84 -16.42
C ILE A 9 0.40 -7.66 -17.43
N HIS A 10 -0.67 -6.98 -17.00
CA HIS A 10 -1.88 -6.82 -17.81
C HIS A 10 -2.02 -5.42 -18.41
N ASP A 11 -1.07 -4.51 -18.14
CA ASP A 11 -1.08 -3.11 -18.58
C ASP A 11 -2.37 -2.39 -18.14
N GLU A 12 -2.67 -2.45 -16.85
CA GLU A 12 -3.88 -1.85 -16.27
C GLU A 12 -3.56 -0.89 -15.12
N ILE A 13 -4.31 0.21 -15.05
CA ILE A 13 -4.28 1.15 -13.92
C ILE A 13 -5.54 0.94 -13.09
N VAL A 14 -5.36 0.62 -11.82
CA VAL A 14 -6.46 0.44 -10.87
C VAL A 14 -6.53 1.63 -9.93
N VAL A 15 -7.70 2.23 -9.82
CA VAL A 15 -7.92 3.46 -9.06
C VAL A 15 -9.09 3.29 -8.10
N THR A 16 -8.95 3.75 -6.87
CA THR A 16 -10.06 3.84 -5.92
C THR A 16 -10.71 5.22 -5.97
N SER A 17 -12.03 5.24 -5.88
CA SER A 17 -12.85 6.44 -5.79
C SER A 17 -13.74 6.37 -4.54
N PRO A 18 -13.28 6.90 -3.38
CA PRO A 18 -14.04 6.84 -2.14
C PRO A 18 -15.41 7.53 -2.21
N LEU A 19 -15.49 8.65 -2.93
CA LEU A 19 -16.74 9.42 -3.05
C LEU A 19 -17.82 8.66 -3.83
N THR A 20 -17.42 7.89 -4.83
CA THR A 20 -18.35 7.07 -5.63
C THR A 20 -18.43 5.63 -5.14
N GLN A 21 -17.66 5.27 -4.10
CA GLN A 21 -17.59 3.92 -3.54
C GLN A 21 -17.28 2.88 -4.64
N ALA A 22 -16.26 3.16 -5.43
CA ALA A 22 -15.93 2.36 -6.60
C ALA A 22 -14.42 2.08 -6.70
N VAL A 23 -14.10 0.99 -7.39
CA VAL A 23 -12.78 0.74 -7.97
C VAL A 23 -12.93 0.82 -9.49
N LEU A 24 -12.11 1.65 -10.10
CA LEU A 24 -12.07 1.88 -11.54
C LEU A 24 -10.82 1.24 -12.10
N VAL A 25 -10.95 0.51 -13.19
CA VAL A 25 -9.83 -0.09 -13.90
C VAL A 25 -9.75 0.50 -15.30
N PHE A 26 -8.58 1.04 -15.62
CA PHE A 26 -8.28 1.61 -16.93
C PHE A 26 -7.18 0.79 -17.61
N ARG A 27 -7.06 0.86 -18.93
CA ARG A 27 -5.84 0.36 -19.60
C ARG A 27 -4.63 1.23 -19.26
N GLY A 28 -3.42 0.70 -19.33
CA GLY A 28 -2.21 1.39 -18.90
C GLY A 28 -1.89 2.67 -19.66
N GLY A 29 -2.25 2.76 -20.93
CA GLY A 29 -2.09 3.95 -21.75
C GLY A 29 -3.32 4.87 -21.82
N ALA A 30 -4.27 4.77 -20.86
CA ALA A 30 -5.46 5.63 -20.85
C ALA A 30 -5.08 7.11 -20.65
N ASP A 31 -5.69 7.98 -21.42
CA ASP A 31 -5.51 9.43 -21.33
C ASP A 31 -6.83 10.20 -21.45
N GLY A 32 -6.80 11.48 -21.10
CA GLY A 32 -7.93 12.38 -21.24
C GLY A 32 -9.20 11.89 -20.54
N GLU A 33 -10.28 11.79 -21.31
CA GLU A 33 -11.62 11.39 -20.83
C GLU A 33 -11.93 9.91 -21.12
N GLU A 34 -10.93 9.07 -21.28
CA GLU A 34 -11.14 7.65 -21.56
C GLU A 34 -11.89 6.98 -20.40
N ALA A 35 -12.95 6.24 -20.76
CA ALA A 35 -13.75 5.53 -19.78
C ALA A 35 -12.99 4.33 -19.18
N PRO A 36 -13.24 3.96 -17.91
CA PRO A 36 -12.70 2.74 -17.35
C PRO A 36 -13.19 1.50 -18.10
N ILE A 37 -12.31 0.54 -18.29
CA ILE A 37 -12.66 -0.75 -18.92
C ILE A 37 -13.45 -1.66 -17.98
N ARG A 38 -13.33 -1.45 -16.65
CA ARG A 38 -14.15 -2.14 -15.62
C ARG A 38 -14.40 -1.20 -14.44
N VAL A 39 -15.55 -1.41 -13.79
CA VAL A 39 -15.95 -0.66 -12.59
C VAL A 39 -16.50 -1.66 -11.57
N ILE A 40 -15.90 -1.74 -10.39
CA ILE A 40 -16.47 -2.47 -9.26
C ILE A 40 -17.24 -1.47 -8.41
N GLN A 41 -18.57 -1.56 -8.40
CA GLN A 41 -19.45 -0.64 -7.68
C GLN A 41 -20.80 -1.29 -7.42
N GLY A 42 -21.37 -1.03 -6.24
CA GLY A 42 -22.71 -1.49 -5.88
C GLY A 42 -22.80 -1.99 -4.44
N PRO A 43 -24.00 -2.26 -3.94
CA PRO A 43 -24.26 -2.61 -2.55
C PRO A 43 -23.61 -3.93 -2.09
N HIS A 44 -23.37 -4.87 -3.01
CA HIS A 44 -22.78 -6.17 -2.67
C HIS A 44 -21.24 -6.14 -2.64
N THR A 45 -20.63 -5.11 -3.21
CA THR A 45 -19.16 -5.00 -3.25
C THR A 45 -18.52 -4.86 -1.86
N GLY A 46 -19.23 -4.27 -0.93
CA GLY A 46 -18.67 -3.97 0.39
C GLY A 46 -17.75 -2.75 0.41
N LEU A 47 -17.62 -2.03 -0.70
CA LEU A 47 -16.93 -0.75 -0.77
C LEU A 47 -17.78 0.30 -0.06
N ILE A 48 -17.28 0.82 1.05
CA ILE A 48 -17.93 1.88 1.82
C ILE A 48 -17.01 3.09 1.80
N GLY A 49 -17.47 4.14 1.15
CA GLY A 49 -16.76 5.43 1.06
C GLY A 49 -17.40 6.50 1.93
N GLY A 50 -16.96 7.73 1.75
CA GLY A 50 -17.53 8.93 2.38
C GLY A 50 -16.87 9.35 3.68
N GLU A 51 -16.03 8.50 4.29
CA GLU A 51 -15.21 8.87 5.44
C GLU A 51 -13.75 9.05 5.04
N THR A 52 -13.06 9.96 5.72
CA THR A 52 -11.62 10.16 5.52
C THR A 52 -10.84 8.88 5.81
N GLY A 53 -9.99 8.46 4.87
CA GLY A 53 -9.15 7.27 5.00
C GLY A 53 -9.80 5.95 4.55
N SER A 54 -11.04 5.97 4.07
CA SER A 54 -11.66 4.81 3.43
C SER A 54 -11.25 4.73 1.97
N LEU A 55 -10.84 3.55 1.52
CA LEU A 55 -10.43 3.28 0.14
C LEU A 55 -9.24 4.15 -0.35
N ASP A 56 -8.38 4.63 0.55
CA ASP A 56 -7.28 5.54 0.19
C ASP A 56 -6.10 4.83 -0.49
N ARG A 57 -6.13 3.51 -0.53
CA ARG A 57 -5.08 2.69 -1.12
C ARG A 57 -5.70 1.56 -1.92
N VAL A 58 -4.95 1.10 -2.86
CA VAL A 58 -5.24 -0.12 -3.61
C VAL A 58 -3.91 -0.80 -3.94
N THR A 59 -3.93 -2.10 -3.93
CA THR A 59 -2.79 -2.93 -4.37
C THR A 59 -3.29 -3.92 -5.40
N VAL A 60 -2.48 -4.22 -6.37
CA VAL A 60 -2.71 -5.32 -7.32
C VAL A 60 -1.71 -6.44 -7.07
N ASP A 61 -2.19 -7.67 -7.21
CA ASP A 61 -1.37 -8.87 -7.33
C ASP A 61 -1.54 -9.41 -8.75
N PRO A 62 -0.69 -8.97 -9.68
CA PRO A 62 -0.85 -9.33 -11.08
C PRO A 62 -0.56 -10.82 -11.34
N VAL A 63 0.26 -11.46 -10.51
CA VAL A 63 0.60 -12.87 -10.63
C VAL A 63 -0.60 -13.77 -10.30
N ASN A 64 -1.38 -13.41 -9.29
CA ASN A 64 -2.53 -14.17 -8.83
C ASN A 64 -3.88 -13.57 -9.27
N ASN A 65 -3.87 -12.54 -10.10
CA ASN A 65 -5.05 -11.86 -10.63
C ASN A 65 -5.99 -11.36 -9.53
N GLU A 66 -5.47 -10.54 -8.61
CA GLU A 66 -6.25 -10.02 -7.48
C GLU A 66 -6.05 -8.51 -7.29
N ILE A 67 -7.15 -7.83 -6.92
CA ILE A 67 -7.18 -6.43 -6.50
C ILE A 67 -7.48 -6.41 -5.01
N LEU A 68 -6.63 -5.75 -4.23
CA LEU A 68 -6.73 -5.65 -2.77
C LEU A 68 -7.10 -4.22 -2.39
N VAL A 69 -8.23 -4.04 -1.72
CA VAL A 69 -8.78 -2.74 -1.35
C VAL A 69 -9.00 -2.68 0.16
N PRO A 70 -8.27 -1.84 0.89
CA PRO A 70 -8.51 -1.65 2.31
C PRO A 70 -9.83 -0.90 2.54
N SER A 71 -10.57 -1.30 3.56
CA SER A 71 -11.80 -0.64 4.00
C SER A 71 -11.70 -0.31 5.49
N ASN A 72 -11.45 0.95 5.82
CA ASN A 72 -11.40 1.40 7.21
C ASN A 72 -12.76 1.25 7.90
N SER A 73 -13.85 1.55 7.22
CA SER A 73 -15.20 1.43 7.75
C SER A 73 -15.56 0.00 8.13
N ARG A 74 -15.04 -0.98 7.39
CA ARG A 74 -15.20 -2.40 7.70
C ARG A 74 -14.09 -2.96 8.56
N ARG A 75 -13.01 -2.22 8.77
CA ARG A 75 -11.77 -2.69 9.42
C ARG A 75 -11.23 -3.97 8.78
N ALA A 76 -11.24 -4.01 7.44
CA ALA A 76 -10.91 -5.21 6.67
C ALA A 76 -10.18 -4.86 5.37
N LEU A 77 -9.52 -5.86 4.79
CA LEU A 77 -9.01 -5.85 3.43
C LEU A 77 -9.96 -6.68 2.56
N LEU A 78 -10.48 -6.04 1.51
CA LEU A 78 -11.37 -6.66 0.53
C LEU A 78 -10.52 -7.13 -0.65
N ILE A 79 -10.65 -8.38 -1.05
CA ILE A 79 -9.88 -8.93 -2.16
C ILE A 79 -10.85 -9.36 -3.26
N TYR A 80 -10.69 -8.76 -4.44
CA TYR A 80 -11.49 -9.05 -5.62
C TYR A 80 -10.66 -9.79 -6.68
N PRO A 81 -11.31 -10.59 -7.54
CA PRO A 81 -10.67 -11.02 -8.79
C PRO A 81 -10.28 -9.78 -9.61
N ARG A 82 -9.15 -9.81 -10.31
CA ARG A 82 -8.72 -8.73 -11.21
C ARG A 82 -9.80 -8.34 -12.24
N GLU A 83 -10.54 -9.34 -12.72
CA GLU A 83 -11.58 -9.16 -13.74
C GLU A 83 -12.96 -8.79 -13.18
N ALA A 84 -13.05 -8.52 -11.87
CA ALA A 84 -14.29 -8.10 -11.24
C ALA A 84 -14.85 -6.84 -11.92
N ASN A 85 -16.17 -6.86 -12.19
CA ASN A 85 -16.87 -5.76 -12.83
C ASN A 85 -18.32 -5.73 -12.34
N GLY A 86 -18.87 -4.54 -12.11
CA GLY A 86 -20.23 -4.34 -11.61
C GLY A 86 -20.37 -4.59 -10.09
N ASP A 87 -21.56 -4.94 -9.66
CA ASP A 87 -21.94 -5.17 -8.27
C ASP A 87 -21.63 -6.60 -7.85
N VAL A 88 -20.37 -6.89 -7.62
CA VAL A 88 -19.85 -8.20 -7.23
C VAL A 88 -19.27 -8.19 -5.83
N PRO A 89 -19.50 -9.24 -5.00
CA PRO A 89 -18.89 -9.35 -3.69
C PRO A 89 -17.37 -9.61 -3.81
N PRO A 90 -16.58 -9.26 -2.78
CA PRO A 90 -15.19 -9.65 -2.73
C PRO A 90 -15.04 -11.18 -2.70
N LYS A 91 -14.03 -11.71 -3.36
CA LYS A 91 -13.64 -13.12 -3.33
C LYS A 91 -13.25 -13.57 -1.91
N ARG A 92 -12.59 -12.68 -1.17
CA ARG A 92 -12.16 -12.86 0.22
C ARG A 92 -12.22 -11.54 0.98
N VAL A 93 -12.37 -11.63 2.28
CA VAL A 93 -12.28 -10.52 3.23
C VAL A 93 -11.33 -10.93 4.34
N LEU A 94 -10.29 -10.16 4.60
CA LEU A 94 -9.41 -10.36 5.75
C LEU A 94 -9.72 -9.30 6.80
N ASN A 95 -10.25 -9.72 7.94
CA ASN A 95 -10.61 -8.84 9.03
C ASN A 95 -9.37 -8.27 9.74
N GLY A 96 -9.47 -7.05 10.25
CA GLY A 96 -8.40 -6.37 10.96
C GLY A 96 -7.34 -5.70 10.07
N ALA A 97 -7.34 -5.93 8.76
CA ALA A 97 -6.34 -5.48 7.80
C ALA A 97 -6.76 -4.19 7.06
N SER A 98 -7.15 -3.15 7.78
CA SER A 98 -7.75 -1.94 7.17
C SER A 98 -6.74 -0.91 6.65
N ALA A 99 -5.47 -1.03 6.96
CA ALA A 99 -4.44 -0.05 6.52
C ALA A 99 -3.88 -0.35 5.12
N GLY A 100 -4.35 -1.40 4.47
CA GLY A 100 -3.82 -1.90 3.21
C GLY A 100 -2.67 -2.88 3.40
N GLY A 101 -2.25 -3.49 2.30
CA GLY A 101 -1.18 -4.46 2.31
C GLY A 101 -0.52 -4.58 0.95
N VAL A 102 0.59 -5.29 0.91
CA VAL A 102 1.31 -5.66 -0.31
C VAL A 102 1.48 -7.17 -0.37
N VAL A 103 1.53 -7.68 -1.58
CA VAL A 103 1.68 -9.12 -1.83
C VAL A 103 3.12 -9.43 -2.24
N ASP A 104 3.69 -10.45 -1.62
CA ASP A 104 4.88 -11.13 -2.10
C ASP A 104 4.44 -12.44 -2.80
N PRO A 105 4.36 -12.45 -4.14
CA PRO A 105 3.88 -13.62 -4.86
C PRO A 105 4.92 -14.76 -4.89
N VAL A 106 6.19 -14.46 -4.64
CA VAL A 106 7.28 -15.46 -4.65
C VAL A 106 7.20 -16.34 -3.40
N HIS A 107 6.96 -15.72 -2.24
CA HIS A 107 6.87 -16.44 -0.96
C HIS A 107 5.41 -16.72 -0.54
N ASN A 108 4.44 -16.40 -1.38
CA ASN A 108 3.01 -16.55 -1.11
C ASN A 108 2.56 -15.85 0.18
N LEU A 109 2.99 -14.59 0.36
CA LEU A 109 2.73 -13.81 1.57
C LEU A 109 1.93 -12.54 1.26
N LEU A 110 1.10 -12.15 2.24
CA LEU A 110 0.43 -10.86 2.32
C LEU A 110 0.96 -10.12 3.55
N ILE A 111 1.57 -8.96 3.33
CA ILE A 111 2.11 -8.11 4.38
C ILE A 111 1.15 -6.94 4.58
N VAL A 112 0.64 -6.77 5.79
CA VAL A 112 -0.34 -5.76 6.15
C VAL A 112 0.23 -4.80 7.18
N GLY A 113 0.09 -3.50 6.94
CA GLY A 113 0.40 -2.48 7.93
C GLY A 113 -0.63 -2.46 9.06
N VAL A 114 -0.16 -2.40 10.30
CA VAL A 114 -0.99 -2.19 11.48
C VAL A 114 -0.35 -1.11 12.36
N ARG A 115 -1.11 -0.57 13.31
CA ARG A 115 -0.55 0.43 14.22
C ARG A 115 0.63 -0.15 15.00
N GLY A 116 1.81 0.44 14.80
CA GLY A 116 3.04 0.04 15.48
C GLY A 116 3.66 -1.26 14.98
N GLY A 117 3.33 -1.70 13.74
CA GLY A 117 3.91 -2.92 13.22
C GLY A 117 3.42 -3.34 11.84
N LEU A 118 3.85 -4.52 11.48
CA LEU A 118 3.43 -5.24 10.28
C LEU A 118 2.97 -6.64 10.68
N GLN A 119 1.93 -7.11 10.01
CA GLN A 119 1.47 -8.49 10.13
C GLN A 119 1.68 -9.20 8.80
N ILE A 120 2.28 -10.37 8.86
CA ILE A 120 2.59 -11.21 7.71
C ILE A 120 1.65 -12.41 7.72
N PHE A 121 0.83 -12.54 6.69
CA PHE A 121 -0.14 -13.61 6.51
C PHE A 121 0.24 -14.50 5.34
N ASP A 122 -0.36 -15.69 5.28
CA ASP A 122 -0.50 -16.41 4.01
C ASP A 122 -1.27 -15.52 3.02
N ARG A 123 -0.88 -15.52 1.77
CA ARG A 123 -1.51 -14.68 0.73
C ARG A 123 -3.03 -14.93 0.61
N THR A 124 -3.46 -16.16 0.88
CA THR A 124 -4.87 -16.56 0.77
C THR A 124 -5.67 -16.39 2.06
N ALA A 125 -5.09 -15.77 3.09
CA ALA A 125 -5.74 -15.52 4.37
C ALA A 125 -7.09 -14.81 4.21
N SER A 126 -8.06 -15.19 5.03
CA SER A 126 -9.43 -14.65 5.03
C SER A 126 -10.08 -14.74 6.41
N GLY A 127 -11.18 -14.02 6.61
CA GLY A 127 -11.90 -13.97 7.87
C GLY A 127 -11.01 -13.43 8.99
N ASP A 128 -11.03 -14.10 10.13
CA ASP A 128 -10.24 -13.78 11.33
C ASP A 128 -8.91 -14.57 11.36
N ALA A 129 -8.30 -14.77 10.20
CA ALA A 129 -7.03 -15.48 10.10
C ALA A 129 -5.98 -14.84 11.00
N LYS A 130 -5.17 -15.68 11.63
CA LYS A 130 -4.04 -15.20 12.44
C LYS A 130 -2.82 -14.99 11.55
N PRO A 131 -2.01 -13.95 11.81
CA PRO A 131 -0.76 -13.76 11.08
C PRO A 131 0.21 -14.91 11.35
N LEU A 132 0.97 -15.28 10.35
CA LEU A 132 2.10 -16.22 10.47
C LEU A 132 3.21 -15.64 11.34
N ARG A 133 3.43 -14.33 11.20
CA ARG A 133 4.45 -13.55 11.93
C ARG A 133 3.97 -12.11 12.11
N GLU A 134 4.53 -11.45 13.10
CA GLU A 134 4.35 -10.02 13.34
C GLU A 134 5.71 -9.37 13.55
N LEU A 135 5.94 -8.25 12.87
CA LEU A 135 7.01 -7.30 13.20
C LEU A 135 6.40 -6.19 14.05
N LYS A 136 6.97 -5.95 15.21
CA LYS A 136 6.54 -4.92 16.16
C LYS A 136 7.76 -4.19 16.69
N GLY A 137 7.61 -2.93 17.02
CA GLY A 137 8.70 -2.20 17.66
C GLY A 137 8.51 -0.69 17.59
N PRO A 138 9.21 0.05 18.43
CA PRO A 138 9.08 1.49 18.50
C PRO A 138 9.56 2.20 17.23
N THR A 139 10.33 1.52 16.39
CA THR A 139 10.81 2.07 15.12
C THR A 139 9.86 1.84 13.94
N LEU A 140 8.86 0.98 14.08
CA LEU A 140 7.89 0.72 13.00
C LEU A 140 6.80 1.78 12.98
N GLY A 141 6.70 2.48 11.85
CA GLY A 141 5.59 3.37 11.54
C GLY A 141 4.33 2.55 11.19
N GLY A 142 3.15 3.12 11.41
CA GLY A 142 1.92 2.47 11.01
C GLY A 142 1.59 2.74 9.55
N GLY A 143 1.58 1.72 8.71
CA GLY A 143 0.78 1.62 7.50
C GLY A 143 0.95 2.67 6.38
N GLY A 144 1.97 3.51 6.40
CA GLY A 144 2.30 4.48 5.35
C GLY A 144 2.88 3.82 4.09
N ALA A 145 4.10 4.17 3.76
CA ALA A 145 4.86 3.54 2.70
C ALA A 145 5.09 2.07 3.05
N LEU A 146 4.74 1.16 2.16
CA LEU A 146 4.95 -0.28 2.30
C LEU A 146 5.19 -0.90 0.93
N ALA A 147 6.28 -1.63 0.78
CA ALA A 147 6.65 -2.38 -0.41
C ALA A 147 7.36 -3.68 -0.04
N VAL A 148 7.43 -4.59 -1.00
CA VAL A 148 8.25 -5.81 -0.91
C VAL A 148 9.23 -5.88 -2.07
N TYR A 149 10.40 -6.43 -1.81
CA TYR A 149 11.37 -6.77 -2.84
C TYR A 149 11.78 -8.25 -2.71
N PRO A 150 11.01 -9.15 -3.31
CA PRO A 150 11.20 -10.60 -3.17
C PRO A 150 12.59 -11.12 -3.54
N PRO A 151 13.28 -10.58 -4.58
CA PRO A 151 14.61 -11.08 -4.94
C PRO A 151 15.67 -11.00 -3.85
N LYS A 152 15.49 -10.11 -2.88
CA LYS A 152 16.37 -9.95 -1.70
C LYS A 152 15.67 -10.25 -0.37
N ASN A 153 14.44 -10.73 -0.41
CA ASN A 153 13.62 -11.02 0.77
C ASN A 153 13.38 -9.79 1.66
N TRP A 154 13.17 -8.60 1.05
CA TRP A 154 12.94 -7.38 1.81
C TRP A 154 11.46 -7.03 1.94
N ILE A 155 11.09 -6.63 3.17
CA ILE A 155 9.93 -5.78 3.45
C ILE A 155 10.48 -4.39 3.68
N ILE A 156 9.99 -3.40 2.93
CA ILE A 156 10.38 -2.00 3.05
C ILE A 156 9.16 -1.23 3.55
N ALA A 157 9.29 -0.56 4.67
CA ALA A 157 8.19 0.15 5.29
C ALA A 157 8.64 1.47 5.92
N GLY A 158 7.68 2.33 6.17
CA GLY A 158 7.89 3.54 6.96
C GLY A 158 8.37 3.21 8.37
N CYS A 159 9.37 3.92 8.84
CA CYS A 159 9.93 3.78 10.19
C CYS A 159 10.19 5.13 10.85
N ASP A 160 10.61 5.11 12.13
CA ASP A 160 10.72 6.29 12.98
C ASP A 160 9.39 7.05 13.01
N PRO A 161 8.37 6.50 13.69
CA PRO A 161 7.03 7.08 13.66
C PRO A 161 7.01 8.46 14.33
N ALA A 162 6.34 9.40 13.67
CA ALA A 162 6.06 10.73 14.19
C ALA A 162 4.58 11.04 13.98
N TYR A 163 3.79 11.02 15.07
CA TYR A 163 2.33 11.19 15.02
C TYR A 163 1.63 10.18 14.09
N ALA A 164 1.22 10.61 12.91
CA ALA A 164 0.50 9.81 11.92
C ALA A 164 1.37 9.40 10.72
N SER A 165 2.66 9.73 10.73
CA SER A 165 3.58 9.53 9.61
C SER A 165 4.86 8.83 10.05
N SER A 166 5.73 8.55 9.10
CA SER A 166 7.08 8.03 9.30
C SER A 166 8.11 9.05 8.84
N LEU A 167 9.27 9.09 9.48
CA LEU A 167 10.35 10.01 9.12
C LEU A 167 11.34 9.38 8.14
N SER A 168 11.39 8.07 8.12
CA SER A 168 12.36 7.28 7.37
C SER A 168 11.69 6.10 6.66
N LEU A 169 12.42 5.48 5.74
CA LEU A 169 12.13 4.15 5.22
C LEU A 169 13.15 3.17 5.76
N CYS A 170 12.69 2.00 6.15
CA CYS A 170 13.54 0.93 6.64
C CYS A 170 13.26 -0.38 5.91
N ALA A 171 14.28 -1.24 5.83
CA ALA A 171 14.15 -2.57 5.24
C ALA A 171 14.42 -3.66 6.28
N TRP A 172 13.50 -4.62 6.36
CA TRP A 172 13.57 -5.84 7.17
C TRP A 172 13.61 -7.07 6.28
N ASN A 173 14.17 -8.15 6.80
CA ASN A 173 14.04 -9.43 6.10
C ASN A 173 12.62 -9.97 6.27
N ILE A 174 12.09 -10.60 5.23
CA ILE A 174 10.72 -11.14 5.22
C ILE A 174 10.48 -12.21 6.30
N ASN A 175 11.55 -12.82 6.83
CA ASN A 175 11.49 -13.79 7.91
C ASN A 175 11.64 -13.18 9.31
N ASP A 176 11.87 -11.88 9.43
CA ASP A 176 11.97 -11.21 10.71
C ASP A 176 10.63 -11.23 11.46
N SER A 177 10.70 -11.19 12.78
CA SER A 177 9.54 -11.17 13.67
C SER A 177 9.86 -10.45 14.98
N GLY A 178 8.82 -10.12 15.74
CA GLY A 178 8.96 -9.41 17.00
C GLY A 178 9.60 -8.02 16.82
N ASN A 179 10.50 -7.65 17.71
CA ASN A 179 11.20 -6.36 17.67
C ASN A 179 12.55 -6.46 16.92
N ALA A 180 12.53 -7.04 15.72
CA ALA A 180 13.73 -7.11 14.90
C ALA A 180 14.16 -5.72 14.43
N ALA A 181 15.46 -5.42 14.53
CA ALA A 181 16.01 -4.19 13.98
C ALA A 181 16.03 -4.25 12.44
N PRO A 182 15.80 -3.11 11.76
CA PRO A 182 15.95 -3.07 10.31
C PRO A 182 17.43 -3.29 9.91
N ARG A 183 17.62 -3.84 8.70
CA ARG A 183 18.97 -4.01 8.11
C ARG A 183 19.46 -2.72 7.48
N TRP A 184 18.54 -1.95 6.91
CA TRP A 184 18.83 -0.72 6.16
C TRP A 184 17.84 0.36 6.54
N LYS A 185 18.30 1.62 6.48
CA LYS A 185 17.50 2.80 6.78
C LYS A 185 17.85 3.93 5.81
N LEU A 186 16.80 4.52 5.21
CA LEU A 186 16.88 5.75 4.43
C LEU A 186 16.20 6.87 5.23
N PRO A 187 16.95 7.86 5.76
CA PRO A 187 16.41 8.93 6.61
C PRO A 187 15.81 10.06 5.76
N VAL A 188 14.64 9.83 5.19
CA VAL A 188 14.00 10.73 4.21
C VAL A 188 13.76 12.12 4.76
N GLU A 189 13.24 12.24 5.97
CA GLU A 189 12.93 13.54 6.59
C GLU A 189 14.19 14.33 6.91
N GLU A 190 15.22 13.67 7.41
CA GLU A 190 16.50 14.31 7.69
C GLU A 190 17.13 14.90 6.43
N LEU A 191 17.08 14.15 5.32
CA LEU A 191 17.65 14.55 4.04
C LEU A 191 16.84 15.64 3.33
N THR A 192 15.51 15.62 3.45
CA THR A 192 14.64 16.42 2.57
C THR A 192 13.65 17.32 3.28
N LYS A 193 13.42 17.13 4.58
CA LYS A 193 12.35 17.73 5.37
C LYS A 193 10.93 17.30 4.95
N TYR A 194 10.81 16.21 4.19
CA TYR A 194 9.57 15.59 3.79
C TYR A 194 9.41 14.23 4.49
N GLN A 195 8.16 13.81 4.64
CA GLN A 195 7.78 12.54 5.25
C GLN A 195 7.26 11.59 4.17
N PRO A 196 7.75 10.34 4.09
CA PRO A 196 7.28 9.39 3.10
C PRO A 196 5.84 8.94 3.39
N SER A 197 5.01 8.94 2.35
CA SER A 197 3.62 8.48 2.44
C SER A 197 3.31 7.29 1.52
N GLY A 198 3.99 7.19 0.40
CA GLY A 198 3.91 6.07 -0.54
C GLY A 198 5.30 5.72 -1.06
N ILE A 199 5.44 4.52 -1.62
CA ILE A 199 6.71 3.99 -2.13
C ILE A 199 6.48 3.16 -3.39
N ALA A 200 7.37 3.33 -4.36
CA ALA A 200 7.57 2.44 -5.49
C ALA A 200 9.06 2.10 -5.62
N LEU A 201 9.34 0.92 -6.12
CA LEU A 201 10.71 0.44 -6.32
C LEU A 201 11.02 0.42 -7.81
N ASP A 202 12.19 0.92 -8.19
CA ASP A 202 12.77 0.77 -9.52
C ASP A 202 14.05 -0.09 -9.43
N PRO A 203 13.92 -1.40 -9.58
CA PRO A 203 15.08 -2.30 -9.49
C PRO A 203 16.10 -2.11 -10.61
N LEU A 204 15.66 -1.62 -11.77
CA LEU A 204 16.54 -1.43 -12.93
C LEU A 204 17.58 -0.34 -12.64
N HIS A 205 17.13 0.76 -12.06
CA HIS A 205 18.01 1.89 -11.71
C HIS A 205 18.50 1.85 -10.26
N LYS A 206 18.07 0.86 -9.46
CA LYS A 206 18.33 0.74 -8.01
C LYS A 206 17.85 1.98 -7.25
N GLU A 207 16.64 2.40 -7.55
CA GLU A 207 16.03 3.60 -7.00
C GLU A 207 14.74 3.29 -6.26
N VAL A 208 14.46 4.15 -5.29
CA VAL A 208 13.21 4.20 -4.55
C VAL A 208 12.53 5.51 -4.86
N ILE A 209 11.30 5.45 -5.36
CA ILE A 209 10.47 6.61 -5.65
C ILE A 209 9.45 6.71 -4.53
N ILE A 210 9.36 7.87 -3.89
CA ILE A 210 8.42 8.11 -2.80
C ILE A 210 7.49 9.27 -3.11
N SER A 211 6.23 9.13 -2.77
CA SER A 211 5.37 10.28 -2.55
C SER A 211 5.62 10.79 -1.14
N ALA A 212 5.76 12.09 -0.98
CA ALA A 212 6.13 12.70 0.28
C ALA A 212 5.33 13.97 0.54
N SER A 213 5.11 14.29 1.80
CA SER A 213 4.49 15.53 2.24
C SER A 213 5.37 16.31 3.20
N GLY A 214 5.33 17.63 3.16
CA GLY A 214 6.09 18.50 4.07
C GLY A 214 5.58 18.39 5.51
N GLN A 215 6.46 18.66 6.47
CA GLN A 215 6.23 18.47 7.91
C GLN A 215 5.10 19.30 8.53
N LYS A 216 4.71 20.41 7.94
CA LYS A 216 3.71 21.32 8.53
C LYS A 216 2.58 21.56 7.54
N VAL A 217 1.64 20.62 7.52
CA VAL A 217 0.36 20.85 6.88
C VAL A 217 -0.47 21.82 7.76
N GLN A 218 -0.33 23.11 7.54
CA GLN A 218 -1.32 24.07 7.99
C GLN A 218 -2.26 24.37 6.82
N VAL A 219 -3.52 23.99 6.99
CA VAL A 219 -4.57 24.30 6.01
C VAL A 219 -4.54 25.79 5.66
N GLY A 220 -4.39 26.11 4.38
CA GLY A 220 -4.40 27.48 3.87
C GLY A 220 -3.04 28.15 3.65
N ARG A 221 -1.92 27.42 3.81
CA ARG A 221 -0.60 27.94 3.43
C ARG A 221 -0.07 27.30 2.15
N PRO A 222 0.38 28.10 1.17
CA PRO A 222 0.93 27.61 -0.10
C PRO A 222 2.31 26.92 0.02
N GLU A 223 2.89 26.87 1.21
CA GLU A 223 4.18 26.25 1.50
C GLU A 223 4.12 24.74 1.73
N ILE A 224 2.93 24.14 1.68
CA ILE A 224 2.75 22.71 1.81
C ILE A 224 2.90 22.09 0.44
N MET A 225 4.06 21.61 0.15
CA MET A 225 4.34 20.94 -1.10
C MET A 225 4.33 19.44 -0.89
N ASN A 226 3.48 18.76 -1.63
CA ASN A 226 3.66 17.35 -1.88
C ASN A 226 4.75 17.19 -2.93
N ALA A 227 5.58 16.18 -2.77
CA ALA A 227 6.67 15.90 -3.69
C ALA A 227 6.68 14.44 -4.11
N ALA A 228 7.14 14.17 -5.32
CA ALA A 228 7.68 12.88 -5.70
C ALA A 228 9.20 12.99 -5.63
N LEU A 229 9.82 12.15 -4.83
CA LEU A 229 11.26 12.17 -4.60
C LEU A 229 11.84 10.82 -5.01
N THR A 230 12.99 10.83 -5.65
CA THR A 230 13.72 9.64 -6.05
C THR A 230 15.04 9.57 -5.29
N PHE A 231 15.35 8.41 -4.73
CA PHE A 231 16.60 8.14 -4.03
C PHE A 231 17.28 6.92 -4.62
N SER A 232 18.58 7.01 -4.85
CA SER A 232 19.39 5.83 -5.08
C SER A 232 19.56 5.08 -3.75
N TRP A 233 19.20 3.79 -3.74
CA TRP A 233 19.33 2.95 -2.55
C TRP A 233 19.81 1.54 -2.93
N PRO A 234 21.07 1.44 -3.43
CA PRO A 234 21.59 0.19 -4.00
C PRO A 234 21.67 -0.97 -3.01
N GLU A 235 21.67 -0.71 -1.70
CA GLU A 235 21.79 -1.73 -0.65
C GLU A 235 20.58 -2.66 -0.58
N ILE A 236 19.42 -2.22 -1.05
CA ILE A 236 18.20 -3.05 -1.05
C ILE A 236 18.00 -3.82 -2.36
N PHE A 237 18.77 -3.53 -3.43
CA PHE A 237 18.62 -4.14 -4.76
C PHE A 237 19.70 -5.16 -5.15
#